data_46833b388fd6cf8fd82883c796c2bc97
#
_entry.id   46833b388fd6cf8fd82883c796c2bc97
#
_cell.length_a   1.000
_cell.length_b   1.000
_cell.length_c   1.000
_cell.angle_alpha   90.00
_cell.angle_beta   90.00
_cell.angle_gamma   90.00
#
_symmetry.space_group_name_H-M   'P 1'
#
loop_
_entity.id
_entity.type
_entity.pdbx_description
1 polymer ?
#
loop_
_entity_poly.entity_id
_entity_poly.type
_entity_poly.pdbx_seq_one_letter_code
_entity_poly.pdbx_strand_id
1 'polypeptide(L)'
;MQELIWSVRPDLIIEAGIAHGGSLILSAASLAMIDYCEAVERGEPLDPKASRRRVLGLDIDIRAHNRRAIEAHPLAHKIEMIEGSSIDAQVIDKVHRMANGFQRIMVILDSNHTHEHVLAELEAYAPLTSKGSYCVVFDTIVEDLPGDYYPDRPWGPGNNPKTAVWEYLHRLRENEIVATDGSRLTLEIDRHIEDKLLITVAPDGYLRRV
;
A
#
# COMPACT_ATOMS: atom_id res chain seq x y z
N MET A 1 -4.17 -7.91 6.02
CA MET A 1 -4.76 -6.74 5.30
C MET A 1 -6.18 -6.44 5.73
N GLN A 2 -7.14 -7.38 5.70
CA GLN A 2 -8.55 -7.10 6.05
C GLN A 2 -8.70 -6.41 7.43
N GLU A 3 -8.02 -6.91 8.48
CA GLU A 3 -8.03 -6.32 9.83
C GLU A 3 -7.50 -4.87 9.83
N LEU A 4 -6.41 -4.61 9.11
CA LEU A 4 -5.82 -3.27 9.01
C LEU A 4 -6.78 -2.30 8.32
N ILE A 5 -7.35 -2.69 7.17
CA ILE A 5 -8.32 -1.87 6.44
C ILE A 5 -9.55 -1.59 7.32
N TRP A 6 -10.04 -2.61 8.04
CA TRP A 6 -11.19 -2.45 8.94
C TRP A 6 -10.90 -1.50 10.10
N SER A 7 -9.72 -1.60 10.73
CA SER A 7 -9.36 -0.76 11.88
C SER A 7 -9.06 0.68 11.49
N VAL A 8 -8.38 0.89 10.36
CA VAL A 8 -8.03 2.22 9.83
C VAL A 8 -9.23 2.91 9.21
N ARG A 9 -10.13 2.17 8.54
CA ARG A 9 -11.23 2.69 7.71
C ARG A 9 -10.74 3.73 6.70
N PRO A 10 -9.75 3.40 5.84
CA PRO A 10 -9.18 4.37 4.91
C PRO A 10 -10.22 4.86 3.90
N ASP A 11 -10.05 6.08 3.42
CA ASP A 11 -10.80 6.61 2.28
C ASP A 11 -9.99 6.52 0.97
N LEU A 12 -8.67 6.32 1.06
CA LEU A 12 -7.81 5.95 -0.06
C LEU A 12 -6.85 4.84 0.34
N ILE A 13 -6.75 3.82 -0.52
CA ILE A 13 -5.66 2.83 -0.48
C ILE A 13 -4.84 3.04 -1.75
N ILE A 14 -3.53 3.26 -1.60
CA ILE A 14 -2.57 3.34 -2.70
C ILE A 14 -1.79 2.04 -2.70
N GLU A 15 -1.76 1.32 -3.83
CA GLU A 15 -1.10 0.03 -3.96
C GLU A 15 -0.17 0.04 -5.18
N ALA A 16 1.15 -0.09 -4.94
CA ALA A 16 2.14 -0.31 -5.97
C ALA A 16 2.31 -1.82 -6.19
N GLY A 17 2.09 -2.27 -7.43
CA GLY A 17 2.01 -3.68 -7.82
C GLY A 17 0.56 -4.15 -7.98
N ILE A 18 0.07 -4.23 -9.23
CA ILE A 18 -1.29 -4.69 -9.56
C ILE A 18 -1.31 -6.18 -9.91
N ALA A 19 -0.31 -6.63 -10.65
CA ALA A 19 -0.21 -7.98 -11.19
C ALA A 19 -1.55 -8.45 -11.81
N HIS A 20 -2.26 -9.40 -11.16
CA HIS A 20 -3.56 -9.91 -11.64
C HIS A 20 -4.76 -9.12 -11.08
N GLY A 21 -4.54 -8.18 -10.17
CA GLY A 21 -5.58 -7.32 -9.57
C GLY A 21 -6.33 -7.92 -8.39
N GLY A 22 -5.93 -9.08 -7.87
CA GLY A 22 -6.61 -9.74 -6.75
C GLY A 22 -6.61 -8.88 -5.47
N SER A 23 -5.49 -8.28 -5.14
CA SER A 23 -5.33 -7.38 -3.99
C SER A 23 -6.14 -6.09 -4.13
N LEU A 24 -6.19 -5.49 -5.34
CA LEU A 24 -7.05 -4.33 -5.61
C LEU A 24 -8.53 -4.65 -5.37
N ILE A 25 -9.00 -5.81 -5.84
CA ILE A 25 -10.38 -6.25 -5.63
C ILE A 25 -10.66 -6.51 -4.15
N LEU A 26 -9.72 -7.14 -3.42
CA LEU A 26 -9.84 -7.36 -1.97
C LEU A 26 -9.92 -6.02 -1.22
N SER A 27 -9.06 -5.07 -1.55
CA SER A 27 -9.06 -3.72 -0.99
C SER A 27 -10.38 -3.00 -1.28
N ALA A 28 -10.86 -3.02 -2.53
CA ALA A 28 -12.14 -2.43 -2.94
C ALA A 28 -13.34 -3.09 -2.23
N ALA A 29 -13.32 -4.42 -2.07
CA ALA A 29 -14.37 -5.15 -1.34
C ALA A 29 -14.38 -4.77 0.16
N SER A 30 -13.21 -4.64 0.78
CA SER A 30 -13.08 -4.21 2.16
C SER A 30 -13.61 -2.79 2.37
N LEU A 31 -13.32 -1.87 1.45
CA LEU A 31 -13.87 -0.51 1.46
C LEU A 31 -15.41 -0.50 1.27
N ALA A 32 -15.93 -1.35 0.38
CA ALA A 32 -17.37 -1.48 0.19
C ALA A 32 -18.08 -2.05 1.45
N MET A 33 -17.44 -2.97 2.16
CA MET A 33 -17.93 -3.50 3.43
C MET A 33 -17.99 -2.41 4.51
N ILE A 34 -16.99 -1.54 4.58
CA ILE A 34 -16.99 -0.40 5.48
C ILE A 34 -18.16 0.55 5.15
N ASP A 35 -18.36 0.88 3.87
CA ASP A 35 -19.48 1.72 3.43
C ASP A 35 -20.83 1.11 3.82
N TYR A 36 -20.99 -0.21 3.64
CA TYR A 36 -22.19 -0.94 4.03
C TYR A 36 -22.44 -0.85 5.54
N CYS A 37 -21.42 -1.16 6.35
CA CYS A 37 -21.56 -1.12 7.82
C CYS A 37 -21.89 0.28 8.33
N GLU A 38 -21.24 1.31 7.79
CA GLU A 38 -21.51 2.70 8.15
C GLU A 38 -22.93 3.15 7.75
N ALA A 39 -23.45 2.69 6.61
CA ALA A 39 -24.85 2.96 6.22
C ALA A 39 -25.83 2.29 7.18
N VAL A 40 -25.58 1.04 7.58
CA VAL A 40 -26.39 0.33 8.58
C VAL A 40 -26.34 1.04 9.94
N GLU A 41 -25.14 1.44 10.40
CA GLU A 41 -24.97 2.18 11.66
C GLU A 41 -25.75 3.50 11.68
N ARG A 42 -25.85 4.19 10.54
CA ARG A 42 -26.61 5.46 10.41
C ARG A 42 -28.09 5.27 10.09
N GLY A 43 -28.53 4.07 9.75
CA GLY A 43 -29.89 3.80 9.28
C GLY A 43 -30.20 4.45 7.92
N GLU A 44 -29.20 4.63 7.06
CA GLU A 44 -29.30 5.29 5.76
C GLU A 44 -29.29 4.27 4.61
N PRO A 45 -29.98 4.57 3.48
CA PRO A 45 -29.84 3.76 2.29
C PRO A 45 -28.39 3.86 1.76
N LEU A 46 -27.83 2.73 1.30
CA LEU A 46 -26.52 2.67 0.67
C LEU A 46 -26.65 2.88 -0.85
N ASP A 47 -26.03 3.94 -1.36
CA ASP A 47 -25.67 4.04 -2.79
C ASP A 47 -24.18 3.63 -2.94
N PRO A 48 -23.89 2.45 -3.51
CA PRO A 48 -22.51 1.98 -3.66
C PRO A 48 -21.61 2.92 -4.46
N LYS A 49 -22.18 3.74 -5.36
CA LYS A 49 -21.45 4.66 -6.22
C LYS A 49 -21.22 6.04 -5.58
N ALA A 50 -21.97 6.40 -4.57
CA ALA A 50 -21.83 7.67 -3.86
C ALA A 50 -20.62 7.71 -2.92
N SER A 51 -20.07 6.55 -2.53
CA SER A 51 -18.90 6.49 -1.67
C SER A 51 -17.68 7.18 -2.31
N ARG A 52 -16.95 7.91 -1.48
CA ARG A 52 -15.68 8.56 -1.87
C ARG A 52 -14.47 7.63 -1.75
N ARG A 53 -14.62 6.47 -1.09
CA ARG A 53 -13.53 5.51 -0.89
C ARG A 53 -13.03 4.95 -2.21
N ARG A 54 -11.69 4.95 -2.40
CA ARG A 54 -11.01 4.51 -3.62
C ARG A 54 -9.81 3.63 -3.31
N VAL A 55 -9.49 2.81 -4.29
CA VAL A 55 -8.20 2.10 -4.40
C VAL A 55 -7.50 2.62 -5.64
N LEU A 56 -6.27 3.06 -5.49
CA LEU A 56 -5.40 3.50 -6.57
C LEU A 56 -4.28 2.48 -6.76
N GLY A 57 -4.32 1.74 -7.85
CA GLY A 57 -3.29 0.76 -8.20
C GLY A 57 -2.28 1.34 -9.19
N LEU A 58 -1.01 1.01 -8.98
CA LEU A 58 0.12 1.39 -9.84
C LEU A 58 0.80 0.13 -10.35
N ASP A 59 1.09 0.05 -11.64
CA ASP A 59 1.92 -1.02 -12.20
C ASP A 59 2.65 -0.53 -13.44
N ILE A 60 3.87 -1.03 -13.64
CA ILE A 60 4.68 -0.69 -14.81
C ILE A 60 4.08 -1.25 -16.10
N ASP A 61 3.36 -2.39 -16.01
CA ASP A 61 2.72 -3.09 -17.13
C ASP A 61 1.38 -3.68 -16.69
N ILE A 62 0.29 -2.97 -16.94
CA ILE A 62 -1.05 -3.48 -16.67
C ILE A 62 -1.53 -4.30 -17.87
N ARG A 63 -1.24 -5.60 -17.86
CA ARG A 63 -1.61 -6.51 -18.95
C ARG A 63 -3.06 -6.36 -19.35
N ALA A 64 -3.32 -6.26 -20.63
CA ALA A 64 -4.65 -5.94 -21.18
C ALA A 64 -5.77 -6.88 -20.71
N HIS A 65 -5.48 -8.18 -20.48
CA HIS A 65 -6.48 -9.12 -19.96
C HIS A 65 -6.79 -8.89 -18.47
N ASN A 66 -5.79 -8.53 -17.65
CA ASN A 66 -5.98 -8.19 -16.24
C ASN A 66 -6.76 -6.87 -16.11
N ARG A 67 -6.39 -5.85 -16.89
CA ARG A 67 -7.11 -4.58 -16.95
C ARG A 67 -8.60 -4.80 -17.27
N ARG A 68 -8.90 -5.57 -18.34
CA ARG A 68 -10.29 -5.88 -18.70
C ARG A 68 -11.04 -6.62 -17.59
N ALA A 69 -10.37 -7.56 -16.89
CA ALA A 69 -10.99 -8.30 -15.79
C ALA A 69 -11.32 -7.38 -14.61
N ILE A 70 -10.41 -6.46 -14.24
CA ILE A 70 -10.63 -5.48 -13.17
C ILE A 70 -11.75 -4.51 -13.56
N GLU A 71 -11.72 -3.95 -14.78
CA GLU A 71 -12.70 -2.99 -15.27
C GLU A 71 -14.10 -3.60 -15.42
N ALA A 72 -14.20 -4.89 -15.70
CA ALA A 72 -15.47 -5.63 -15.75
C ALA A 72 -16.03 -6.01 -14.38
N HIS A 73 -15.23 -5.87 -13.31
CA HIS A 73 -15.66 -6.26 -11.96
C HIS A 73 -16.70 -5.27 -11.41
N PRO A 74 -17.74 -5.73 -10.66
CA PRO A 74 -18.75 -4.84 -10.07
C PRO A 74 -18.18 -3.74 -9.16
N LEU A 75 -17.00 -3.95 -8.56
CA LEU A 75 -16.31 -2.97 -7.73
C LEU A 75 -15.35 -2.05 -8.50
N ALA A 76 -15.29 -2.13 -9.83
CA ALA A 76 -14.41 -1.32 -10.66
C ALA A 76 -14.59 0.20 -10.42
N HIS A 77 -15.80 0.63 -10.07
CA HIS A 77 -16.09 2.03 -9.75
C HIS A 77 -15.31 2.57 -8.52
N LYS A 78 -14.71 1.68 -7.71
CA LYS A 78 -13.84 2.06 -6.58
C LYS A 78 -12.35 2.02 -6.94
N ILE A 79 -11.99 1.54 -8.12
CA ILE A 79 -10.59 1.26 -8.49
C ILE A 79 -10.16 2.23 -9.59
N GLU A 80 -9.04 2.87 -9.38
CA GLU A 80 -8.32 3.63 -10.39
C GLU A 80 -6.95 2.98 -10.62
N MET A 81 -6.50 2.96 -11.88
CA MET A 81 -5.24 2.33 -12.26
C MET A 81 -4.36 3.30 -13.02
N ILE A 82 -3.08 3.37 -12.63
CA ILE A 82 -2.04 4.12 -13.33
C ILE A 82 -1.02 3.13 -13.85
N GLU A 83 -0.78 3.15 -15.16
CA GLU A 83 0.29 2.40 -15.79
C GLU A 83 1.53 3.27 -15.89
N GLY A 84 2.64 2.76 -15.37
CA GLY A 84 3.93 3.41 -15.32
C GLY A 84 4.76 2.94 -14.11
N SER A 85 6.05 3.26 -14.11
CA SER A 85 6.92 2.92 -12.99
C SER A 85 6.52 3.73 -11.75
N SER A 86 6.36 3.03 -10.62
CA SER A 86 6.03 3.65 -9.33
C SER A 86 7.06 4.68 -8.83
N ILE A 87 8.30 4.60 -9.33
CA ILE A 87 9.39 5.53 -8.99
C ILE A 87 9.61 6.62 -10.07
N ASP A 88 8.80 6.65 -11.12
CA ASP A 88 8.83 7.72 -12.10
C ASP A 88 8.23 9.01 -11.53
N ALA A 89 8.94 10.13 -11.69
CA ALA A 89 8.54 11.41 -11.13
C ALA A 89 7.13 11.86 -11.58
N GLN A 90 6.74 11.58 -12.84
CA GLN A 90 5.43 11.96 -13.35
C GLN A 90 4.32 11.09 -12.73
N VAL A 91 4.60 9.80 -12.48
CA VAL A 91 3.68 8.89 -11.79
C VAL A 91 3.53 9.30 -10.33
N ILE A 92 4.63 9.56 -9.63
CA ILE A 92 4.64 10.07 -8.25
C ILE A 92 3.80 11.34 -8.14
N ASP A 93 4.05 12.34 -8.98
CA ASP A 93 3.29 13.59 -9.02
C ASP A 93 1.80 13.36 -9.26
N LYS A 94 1.45 12.43 -10.16
CA LYS A 94 0.05 12.07 -10.44
C LYS A 94 -0.61 11.46 -9.21
N VAL A 95 0.05 10.53 -8.53
CA VAL A 95 -0.45 9.90 -7.30
C VAL A 95 -0.67 10.95 -6.21
N HIS A 96 0.30 11.83 -5.98
CA HIS A 96 0.18 12.90 -4.98
C HIS A 96 -1.01 13.83 -5.28
N ARG A 97 -1.21 14.21 -6.55
CA ARG A 97 -2.39 15.01 -6.94
C ARG A 97 -3.70 14.26 -6.70
N MET A 98 -3.75 12.96 -7.01
CA MET A 98 -4.95 12.13 -6.78
C MET A 98 -5.21 11.90 -5.30
N ALA A 99 -4.17 11.79 -4.49
CA ALA A 99 -4.26 11.64 -3.04
C ALA A 99 -4.76 12.90 -2.34
N ASN A 100 -4.63 14.06 -2.98
CA ASN A 100 -5.07 15.33 -2.41
C ASN A 100 -6.60 15.33 -2.20
N GLY A 101 -7.02 15.65 -0.98
CA GLY A 101 -8.42 15.68 -0.56
C GLY A 101 -8.91 14.41 0.13
N PHE A 102 -8.09 13.34 0.16
CA PHE A 102 -8.32 12.19 1.04
C PHE A 102 -7.71 12.43 2.42
N GLN A 103 -8.34 11.89 3.46
CA GLN A 103 -7.94 12.15 4.84
C GLN A 103 -7.31 10.94 5.53
N ARG A 104 -7.74 9.74 5.15
CA ARG A 104 -7.24 8.48 5.72
C ARG A 104 -6.65 7.61 4.63
N ILE A 105 -5.36 7.78 4.40
CA ILE A 105 -4.62 7.11 3.34
C ILE A 105 -3.83 5.95 3.93
N MET A 106 -3.96 4.77 3.32
CA MET A 106 -3.14 3.59 3.53
C MET A 106 -2.29 3.36 2.29
N VAL A 107 -1.03 2.99 2.48
CA VAL A 107 -0.09 2.69 1.39
C VAL A 107 0.29 1.22 1.44
N ILE A 108 0.39 0.57 0.28
CA ILE A 108 0.80 -0.82 0.11
C ILE A 108 1.87 -0.85 -0.99
N LEU A 109 3.04 -1.41 -0.70
CA LEU A 109 4.16 -1.54 -1.63
C LEU A 109 4.42 -3.02 -1.89
N ASP A 110 4.14 -3.46 -3.11
CA ASP A 110 4.25 -4.86 -3.58
C ASP A 110 4.60 -4.92 -5.09
N SER A 111 5.51 -4.06 -5.56
CA SER A 111 5.82 -3.93 -6.99
C SER A 111 7.13 -4.63 -7.37
N ASN A 112 8.24 -4.08 -6.97
CA ASN A 112 9.60 -4.58 -7.20
C ASN A 112 10.23 -4.90 -5.85
N HIS A 113 11.12 -5.90 -5.81
CA HIS A 113 11.67 -6.38 -4.54
C HIS A 113 13.16 -6.05 -4.36
N THR A 114 13.74 -5.17 -5.18
CA THR A 114 15.10 -4.67 -4.95
C THR A 114 15.08 -3.57 -3.88
N HIS A 115 16.13 -3.53 -3.07
CA HIS A 115 16.32 -2.50 -2.03
C HIS A 115 16.13 -1.08 -2.57
N GLU A 116 16.83 -0.74 -3.65
CA GLU A 116 16.83 0.61 -4.22
C GLU A 116 15.42 1.04 -4.67
N HIS A 117 14.68 0.14 -5.33
CA HIS A 117 13.34 0.45 -5.82
C HIS A 117 12.35 0.66 -4.66
N VAL A 118 12.35 -0.26 -3.68
CA VAL A 118 11.44 -0.14 -2.53
C VAL A 118 11.77 1.07 -1.67
N LEU A 119 13.06 1.40 -1.54
CA LEU A 119 13.47 2.61 -0.83
C LEU A 119 12.93 3.88 -1.52
N ALA A 120 13.03 3.94 -2.86
CA ALA A 120 12.47 5.06 -3.63
C ALA A 120 10.92 5.12 -3.51
N GLU A 121 10.22 3.99 -3.49
CA GLU A 121 8.77 3.94 -3.22
C GLU A 121 8.43 4.42 -1.81
N LEU A 122 9.19 4.02 -0.80
CA LEU A 122 9.02 4.50 0.58
C LEU A 122 9.21 6.01 0.66
N GLU A 123 10.23 6.56 0.02
CA GLU A 123 10.46 8.02 -0.05
C GLU A 123 9.30 8.75 -0.74
N ALA A 124 8.75 8.17 -1.81
CA ALA A 124 7.66 8.77 -2.57
C ALA A 124 6.30 8.69 -1.88
N TYR A 125 5.96 7.55 -1.27
CA TYR A 125 4.58 7.26 -0.87
C TYR A 125 4.37 7.16 0.64
N ALA A 126 5.37 6.80 1.44
CA ALA A 126 5.20 6.74 2.88
C ALA A 126 4.76 8.09 3.50
N PRO A 127 5.18 9.26 2.99
CA PRO A 127 4.68 10.56 3.46
C PRO A 127 3.18 10.80 3.24
N LEU A 128 2.52 10.02 2.35
CA LEU A 128 1.08 10.07 2.12
C LEU A 128 0.28 9.32 3.20
N THR A 129 0.91 8.37 3.91
CA THR A 129 0.25 7.58 4.94
C THR A 129 -0.29 8.48 6.04
N SER A 130 -1.58 8.40 6.35
CA SER A 130 -2.20 9.23 7.39
C SER A 130 -1.84 8.75 8.80
N LYS A 131 -1.89 9.66 9.77
CA LYS A 131 -1.62 9.33 11.17
C LYS A 131 -2.57 8.22 11.67
N GLY A 132 -2.02 7.18 12.32
CA GLY A 132 -2.75 6.00 12.76
C GLY A 132 -3.01 4.96 11.65
N SER A 133 -2.63 5.26 10.40
CA SER A 133 -2.69 4.33 9.27
C SER A 133 -1.37 3.59 9.06
N TYR A 134 -1.28 2.80 7.99
CA TYR A 134 -0.14 1.94 7.69
C TYR A 134 0.43 2.21 6.31
N CYS A 135 1.76 2.13 6.22
CA CYS A 135 2.51 1.83 5.01
C CYS A 135 2.95 0.36 5.11
N VAL A 136 2.36 -0.51 4.31
CA VAL A 136 2.67 -1.95 4.32
C VAL A 136 3.64 -2.26 3.19
N VAL A 137 4.75 -2.91 3.51
CA VAL A 137 5.76 -3.34 2.54
C VAL A 137 5.74 -4.87 2.50
N PHE A 138 5.37 -5.42 1.35
CA PHE A 138 5.33 -6.87 1.15
C PHE A 138 6.71 -7.46 0.80
N ASP A 139 6.79 -8.76 0.83
CA ASP A 139 7.96 -9.60 0.49
C ASP A 139 9.27 -9.26 1.23
N THR A 140 9.13 -8.63 2.40
CA THR A 140 10.26 -8.43 3.31
C THR A 140 10.85 -9.75 3.83
N ILE A 141 10.10 -10.86 3.72
CA ILE A 141 10.58 -12.22 4.04
C ILE A 141 11.81 -12.64 3.22
N VAL A 142 12.05 -12.00 2.08
CA VAL A 142 13.20 -12.32 1.19
C VAL A 142 14.54 -12.24 1.93
N GLU A 143 14.68 -11.35 2.92
CA GLU A 143 15.90 -11.25 3.74
C GLU A 143 16.15 -12.51 4.59
N ASP A 144 15.09 -13.19 4.99
CA ASP A 144 15.15 -14.33 5.91
C ASP A 144 15.24 -15.68 5.16
N LEU A 145 15.22 -15.66 3.81
CA LEU A 145 15.30 -16.85 2.99
C LEU A 145 16.75 -17.20 2.63
N PRO A 146 17.04 -18.47 2.32
CA PRO A 146 18.37 -18.86 1.81
C PRO A 146 18.74 -18.07 0.55
N GLY A 147 20.03 -17.71 0.39
CA GLY A 147 20.52 -16.86 -0.71
C GLY A 147 20.35 -17.47 -2.11
N ASP A 148 20.14 -18.77 -2.21
CA ASP A 148 19.89 -19.52 -3.44
C ASP A 148 18.40 -19.79 -3.71
N TYR A 149 17.51 -19.24 -2.89
CA TYR A 149 16.05 -19.47 -3.02
C TYR A 149 15.49 -18.87 -4.32
N TYR A 150 16.00 -17.72 -4.75
CA TYR A 150 15.62 -17.03 -5.98
C TYR A 150 16.84 -16.77 -6.89
N PRO A 151 17.45 -17.81 -7.49
CA PRO A 151 18.73 -17.69 -8.17
C PRO A 151 18.71 -16.77 -9.41
N ASP A 152 17.54 -16.62 -10.04
CA ASP A 152 17.36 -15.83 -11.26
C ASP A 152 16.76 -14.44 -11.00
N ARG A 153 16.69 -14.00 -9.74
CA ARG A 153 16.11 -12.71 -9.38
C ARG A 153 17.20 -11.72 -8.99
N PRO A 154 16.99 -10.40 -9.27
CA PRO A 154 17.94 -9.36 -8.87
C PRO A 154 17.92 -9.06 -7.37
N TRP A 155 16.97 -9.60 -6.63
CA TRP A 155 16.83 -9.46 -5.19
C TRP A 155 17.17 -10.74 -4.43
N GLY A 156 17.52 -10.60 -3.18
CA GLY A 156 17.90 -11.67 -2.27
C GLY A 156 18.34 -11.09 -0.93
N PRO A 157 18.91 -11.90 -0.01
CA PRO A 157 19.48 -11.38 1.23
C PRO A 157 20.45 -10.21 0.99
N GLY A 158 20.27 -9.11 1.73
CA GLY A 158 21.04 -7.87 1.58
C GLY A 158 20.55 -6.91 0.49
N ASN A 159 19.65 -7.34 -0.41
CA ASN A 159 19.08 -6.51 -1.47
C ASN A 159 17.59 -6.83 -1.67
N ASN A 160 16.72 -6.32 -0.78
CA ASN A 160 15.32 -6.69 -0.77
C ASN A 160 14.46 -5.65 -0.02
N PRO A 161 13.12 -5.81 0.03
CA PRO A 161 12.22 -4.86 0.69
C PRO A 161 12.53 -4.64 2.17
N LYS A 162 12.96 -5.66 2.92
CA LYS A 162 13.26 -5.53 4.34
C LYS A 162 14.45 -4.62 4.60
N THR A 163 15.50 -4.76 3.81
CA THR A 163 16.68 -3.89 3.92
C THR A 163 16.34 -2.44 3.60
N ALA A 164 15.42 -2.20 2.65
CA ALA A 164 14.91 -0.87 2.34
C ALA A 164 14.08 -0.28 3.50
N VAL A 165 13.22 -1.10 4.14
CA VAL A 165 12.47 -0.69 5.34
C VAL A 165 13.41 -0.27 6.46
N TRP A 166 14.43 -1.07 6.76
CA TRP A 166 15.40 -0.76 7.83
C TRP A 166 16.15 0.54 7.54
N GLU A 167 16.60 0.74 6.31
CA GLU A 167 17.27 1.97 5.92
C GLU A 167 16.32 3.17 6.00
N TYR A 168 15.10 3.06 5.50
CA TYR A 168 14.13 4.15 5.53
C TYR A 168 13.79 4.56 6.99
N LEU A 169 13.56 3.59 7.87
CA LEU A 169 13.32 3.86 9.30
C LEU A 169 14.54 4.49 9.99
N HIS A 170 15.75 4.15 9.56
CA HIS A 170 16.98 4.82 10.04
C HIS A 170 17.00 6.29 9.57
N ARG A 171 16.75 6.54 8.28
CA ARG A 171 16.68 7.90 7.72
C ARG A 171 15.63 8.77 8.42
N LEU A 172 14.46 8.22 8.76
CA LEU A 172 13.41 8.94 9.51
C LEU A 172 13.84 9.35 10.92
N ARG A 173 14.75 8.61 11.56
CA ARG A 173 15.30 8.97 12.87
C ARG A 173 16.32 10.09 12.79
N GLU A 174 17.13 10.10 11.73
CA GLU A 174 18.21 11.07 11.56
C GLU A 174 17.77 12.35 10.90
N ASN A 175 16.73 12.31 10.05
CA ASN A 175 16.24 13.43 9.29
C ASN A 175 14.80 13.76 9.65
N GLU A 176 14.47 15.04 9.64
CA GLU A 176 13.10 15.52 9.80
C GLU A 176 12.38 15.47 8.45
N ILE A 177 11.74 14.33 8.16
CA ILE A 177 10.88 14.17 6.98
C ILE A 177 9.45 14.57 7.35
N VAL A 178 8.85 15.42 6.52
CA VAL A 178 7.51 15.95 6.73
C VAL A 178 6.51 15.17 5.87
N ALA A 179 5.44 14.71 6.48
CA ALA A 179 4.34 14.09 5.77
C ALA A 179 3.44 15.14 5.09
N THR A 180 2.54 14.70 4.23
CA THR A 180 1.66 15.59 3.45
C THR A 180 0.69 16.43 4.30
N ASP A 181 0.44 16.03 5.55
CA ASP A 181 -0.34 16.81 6.51
C ASP A 181 0.49 17.90 7.27
N GLY A 182 1.76 18.06 6.91
CA GLY A 182 2.66 19.03 7.51
C GLY A 182 3.28 18.59 8.84
N SER A 183 2.96 17.42 9.37
CA SER A 183 3.59 16.92 10.60
C SER A 183 4.83 16.08 10.28
N ARG A 184 5.70 15.89 11.28
CA ARG A 184 6.85 14.99 11.15
C ARG A 184 6.35 13.58 10.87
N LEU A 185 6.94 12.92 9.85
CA LEU A 185 6.67 11.53 9.55
C LEU A 185 7.41 10.63 10.55
N THR A 186 6.65 9.85 11.30
CA THR A 186 7.18 8.83 12.20
C THR A 186 6.48 7.51 11.91
N LEU A 187 7.26 6.49 11.59
CA LEU A 187 6.79 5.13 11.31
C LEU A 187 7.41 4.15 12.29
N GLU A 188 6.63 3.21 12.76
CA GLU A 188 7.06 2.13 13.66
C GLU A 188 6.59 0.78 13.11
N ILE A 189 7.43 -0.25 13.24
CA ILE A 189 7.05 -1.62 12.92
C ILE A 189 6.01 -2.08 13.94
N ASP A 190 4.81 -2.43 13.46
CA ASP A 190 3.74 -2.96 14.32
C ASP A 190 3.92 -4.46 14.57
N ARG A 191 4.67 -4.79 15.60
CA ARG A 191 4.91 -6.17 16.05
C ARG A 191 3.62 -6.87 16.45
N HIS A 192 2.62 -6.14 16.93
CA HIS A 192 1.36 -6.75 17.36
C HIS A 192 0.60 -7.41 16.20
N ILE A 193 0.69 -6.83 15.00
CA ILE A 193 0.12 -7.46 13.80
C ILE A 193 0.91 -8.70 13.41
N GLU A 194 2.24 -8.66 13.48
CA GLU A 194 3.10 -9.80 13.17
C GLU A 194 2.86 -10.98 14.13
N ASP A 195 2.79 -10.69 15.42
CA ASP A 195 2.58 -11.70 16.46
C ASP A 195 1.26 -12.47 16.35
N LYS A 196 0.26 -11.88 15.69
CA LYS A 196 -1.02 -12.55 15.40
C LYS A 196 -0.95 -13.53 14.23
N LEU A 197 0.04 -13.37 13.36
CA LEU A 197 0.19 -14.16 12.15
C LEU A 197 1.17 -15.31 12.42
N LEU A 198 0.75 -16.54 12.15
CA LEU A 198 1.66 -17.69 12.22
C LEU A 198 2.71 -17.64 11.10
N ILE A 199 2.32 -17.14 9.93
CA ILE A 199 3.16 -16.99 8.73
C ILE A 199 2.79 -15.68 8.07
N THR A 200 3.79 -14.89 7.71
CA THR A 200 3.64 -13.67 6.92
C THR A 200 4.74 -13.55 5.87
N VAL A 201 4.44 -12.98 4.73
CA VAL A 201 5.43 -12.58 3.72
C VAL A 201 6.03 -11.20 4.00
N ALA A 202 5.53 -10.50 5.02
CA ALA A 202 5.91 -9.13 5.35
C ALA A 202 6.44 -8.97 6.80
N PRO A 203 7.41 -9.79 7.27
CA PRO A 203 8.03 -9.57 8.59
C PRO A 203 8.80 -8.23 8.58
N ASP A 204 8.59 -7.38 9.59
CA ASP A 204 9.04 -5.97 9.65
C ASP A 204 8.37 -5.02 8.63
N GLY A 205 7.42 -5.51 7.82
CA GLY A 205 6.81 -4.74 6.74
C GLY A 205 5.53 -3.98 7.12
N TYR A 206 4.97 -4.15 8.31
CA TYR A 206 3.77 -3.44 8.77
C TYR A 206 4.15 -2.15 9.49
N LEU A 207 4.32 -1.06 8.73
CA LEU A 207 4.76 0.24 9.25
C LEU A 207 3.56 1.10 9.63
N ARG A 208 3.32 1.25 10.93
CA ARG A 208 2.27 2.13 11.45
C ARG A 208 2.78 3.56 11.59
N ARG A 209 2.04 4.54 11.10
CA ARG A 209 2.31 5.94 11.34
C ARG A 209 1.78 6.37 12.72
N VAL A 210 2.63 6.89 13.58
CA VAL A 210 2.33 7.36 14.93
C VAL A 210 2.32 8.88 15.05
#